data_3d9dbed87a206c7a8ea6c76e4221be01
#
_entry.id   3d9dbed87a206c7a8ea6c76e4221be01
#
_cell.length_a   1.000
_cell.length_b   1.000
_cell.length_c   1.000
_cell.angle_alpha   90.00
_cell.angle_beta   90.00
_cell.angle_gamma   90.00
#
_symmetry.space_group_name_H-M   'P 1'
#
loop_
_entity.id
_entity.type
_entity.pdbx_description
1 polymer ?
#
loop_
_entity_poly.entity_id
_entity_poly.type
_entity_poly.pdbx_seq_one_letter_code
_entity_poly.pdbx_strand_id
1 'polypeptide(L)'
;MTAMNVVHMRVKPGKETEFLALSSPENNPTLQGMRNIWVIKTGERSYCLVGKWDSMDAMVAARPLMIGQLDQMRGLLEDLGGGRGVTEPYSGTVVSEASF
;
A
#
# COMPACT_ATOMS: atom_id res chain seq x y z
N MET A 1 5.48 13.50 13.98
CA MET A 1 6.25 13.54 12.73
C MET A 1 5.57 12.69 11.68
N THR A 2 5.54 13.19 10.49
CA THR A 2 4.94 12.47 9.35
C THR A 2 5.64 11.13 9.12
N ALA A 3 4.86 10.10 8.88
CA ALA A 3 5.36 8.79 8.50
C ALA A 3 4.81 8.42 7.13
N MET A 4 5.50 7.53 6.44
CA MET A 4 5.06 7.00 5.16
C MET A 4 5.28 5.50 5.11
N ASN A 5 4.43 4.82 4.38
CA ASN A 5 4.65 3.43 4.03
C ASN A 5 4.59 3.26 2.52
N VAL A 6 5.38 2.32 2.02
CA VAL A 6 5.44 1.96 0.62
C VAL A 6 5.32 0.44 0.54
N VAL A 7 4.37 -0.03 -0.25
CA VAL A 7 4.16 -1.47 -0.41
C VAL A 7 4.23 -1.82 -1.89
N HIS A 8 5.25 -2.58 -2.25
CA HIS A 8 5.40 -3.08 -3.62
C HIS A 8 4.62 -4.39 -3.80
N MET A 9 3.95 -4.52 -4.93
CA MET A 9 3.20 -5.72 -5.27
C MET A 9 3.15 -5.90 -6.78
N ARG A 10 2.98 -7.16 -7.21
CA ARG A 10 2.79 -7.50 -8.62
C ARG A 10 1.46 -8.19 -8.80
N VAL A 11 0.66 -7.69 -9.72
CA VAL A 11 -0.67 -8.22 -10.00
C VAL A 11 -0.59 -9.37 -10.99
N LYS A 12 -1.37 -10.42 -10.77
CA LYS A 12 -1.47 -11.55 -11.69
C LYS A 12 -1.96 -11.11 -13.06
N PRO A 13 -1.55 -11.81 -14.15
CA PRO A 13 -2.05 -11.51 -15.48
C PRO A 13 -3.58 -11.48 -15.53
N GLY A 14 -4.15 -10.44 -16.16
CA GLY A 14 -5.60 -10.29 -16.32
C GLY A 14 -6.35 -9.83 -15.08
N LYS A 15 -5.66 -9.50 -13.98
CA LYS A 15 -6.28 -9.12 -12.71
C LYS A 15 -6.10 -7.63 -12.37
N GLU A 16 -5.51 -6.84 -13.25
CA GLU A 16 -5.24 -5.42 -12.95
C GLU A 16 -6.52 -4.61 -12.75
N THR A 17 -7.56 -4.85 -13.53
CA THR A 17 -8.83 -4.13 -13.40
C THR A 17 -9.46 -4.38 -12.02
N GLU A 18 -9.50 -5.64 -11.57
CA GLU A 18 -10.00 -5.99 -10.24
C GLU A 18 -9.16 -5.36 -9.13
N PHE A 19 -7.82 -5.42 -9.29
CA PHE A 19 -6.90 -4.82 -8.34
C PHE A 19 -7.14 -3.32 -8.18
N LEU A 20 -7.26 -2.59 -9.29
CA LEU A 20 -7.47 -1.15 -9.25
C LEU A 20 -8.84 -0.79 -8.66
N ALA A 21 -9.86 -1.60 -8.93
CA ALA A 21 -11.18 -1.40 -8.33
C ALA A 21 -11.14 -1.58 -6.82
N LEU A 22 -10.48 -2.63 -6.32
CA LEU A 22 -10.33 -2.87 -4.88
C LEU A 22 -9.46 -1.83 -4.19
N SER A 23 -8.53 -1.22 -4.93
CA SER A 23 -7.64 -0.18 -4.40
C SER A 23 -8.27 1.21 -4.44
N SER A 24 -9.43 1.36 -5.05
CA SER A 24 -10.12 2.64 -5.17
C SER A 24 -10.51 3.18 -3.78
N PRO A 25 -10.44 4.50 -3.56
CA PRO A 25 -10.90 5.10 -2.31
C PRO A 25 -12.36 4.78 -1.97
N GLU A 26 -13.19 4.54 -2.98
CA GLU A 26 -14.60 4.19 -2.79
C GLU A 26 -14.77 2.83 -2.11
N ASN A 27 -13.81 1.93 -2.29
CA ASN A 27 -13.86 0.58 -1.77
C ASN A 27 -13.00 0.38 -0.52
N ASN A 28 -12.35 1.43 -0.03
CA ASN A 28 -11.49 1.36 1.15
C ASN A 28 -11.89 2.42 2.16
N PRO A 29 -12.10 2.04 3.43
CA PRO A 29 -12.41 3.03 4.46
C PRO A 29 -11.21 3.92 4.71
N THR A 30 -11.47 5.17 5.06
CA THR A 30 -10.42 6.07 5.55
C THR A 30 -9.96 5.61 6.91
N LEU A 31 -8.65 5.38 7.05
CA LEU A 31 -8.08 4.98 8.32
C LEU A 31 -7.66 6.21 9.13
N GLN A 32 -7.85 6.14 10.44
CA GLN A 32 -7.50 7.26 11.32
C GLN A 32 -6.01 7.55 11.23
N GLY A 33 -5.68 8.82 11.02
CA GLY A 33 -4.30 9.27 10.90
C GLY A 33 -3.70 9.15 9.51
N MET A 34 -4.41 8.51 8.56
CA MET A 34 -3.98 8.45 7.17
C MET A 34 -4.38 9.74 6.47
N ARG A 35 -3.41 10.41 5.86
CA ARG A 35 -3.62 11.68 5.16
C ARG A 35 -3.79 11.53 3.66
N ASN A 36 -2.95 10.68 3.06
CA ASN A 36 -2.98 10.46 1.63
C ASN A 36 -2.68 8.98 1.36
N ILE A 37 -3.18 8.52 0.23
CA ILE A 37 -2.81 7.22 -0.31
C ILE A 37 -2.73 7.35 -1.83
N TRP A 38 -1.68 6.79 -2.40
CA TRP A 38 -1.48 6.74 -3.85
C TRP A 38 -1.22 5.32 -4.27
N VAL A 39 -1.70 4.95 -5.45
CA VAL A 39 -1.33 3.70 -6.10
C VAL A 39 -0.57 4.10 -7.36
N ILE A 40 0.69 3.71 -7.44
CA ILE A 40 1.60 4.08 -8.52
C ILE A 40 1.87 2.84 -9.37
N LYS A 41 1.69 2.94 -10.68
CA LYS A 41 2.11 1.88 -11.59
C LYS A 41 3.58 2.07 -11.94
N THR A 42 4.41 1.11 -11.54
CA THR A 42 5.87 1.19 -11.72
C THR A 42 6.38 0.36 -12.88
N GLY A 43 5.56 -0.49 -13.46
CA GLY A 43 5.90 -1.33 -14.59
C GLY A 43 4.72 -2.19 -14.97
N GLU A 44 4.91 -3.12 -15.90
CA GLU A 44 3.86 -4.04 -16.32
C GLU A 44 3.42 -4.88 -15.11
N ARG A 45 2.16 -4.78 -14.73
CA ARG A 45 1.55 -5.46 -13.58
C ARG A 45 2.22 -5.16 -12.23
N SER A 46 3.15 -4.20 -12.20
CA SER A 46 3.86 -3.77 -10.98
C SER A 46 3.28 -2.49 -10.44
N TYR A 47 3.02 -2.46 -9.15
CA TYR A 47 2.41 -1.32 -8.47
C TYR A 47 3.07 -1.08 -7.12
N CYS A 48 3.08 0.19 -6.70
CA CYS A 48 3.40 0.57 -5.34
C CYS A 48 2.23 1.31 -4.74
N LEU A 49 1.85 0.92 -3.54
CA LEU A 49 0.91 1.69 -2.73
C LEU A 49 1.75 2.58 -1.81
N VAL A 50 1.45 3.87 -1.80
CA VAL A 50 2.18 4.84 -0.97
C VAL A 50 1.18 5.53 -0.07
N GLY A 51 1.38 5.44 1.23
CA GLY A 51 0.53 6.07 2.24
C GLY A 51 1.27 7.13 3.02
N LYS A 52 0.59 8.24 3.30
CA LYS A 52 1.11 9.30 4.17
C LYS A 52 0.27 9.34 5.44
N TRP A 53 0.95 9.37 6.58
CA TRP A 53 0.35 9.26 7.91
C TRP A 53 0.79 10.38 8.82
N ASP A 54 -0.04 10.74 9.80
CA ASP A 54 0.30 11.75 10.82
C ASP A 54 1.54 11.38 11.61
N SER A 55 1.71 10.07 11.90
CA SER A 55 2.81 9.57 12.71
C SER A 55 3.00 8.07 12.51
N MET A 56 4.15 7.55 12.94
CA MET A 56 4.38 6.10 12.98
C MET A 56 3.37 5.41 13.90
N ASP A 57 3.03 6.02 15.03
CA ASP A 57 2.07 5.44 15.97
C ASP A 57 0.70 5.25 15.32
N ALA A 58 0.23 6.24 14.54
CA ALA A 58 -1.04 6.14 13.82
C ALA A 58 -1.00 5.01 12.79
N MET A 59 0.11 4.88 12.05
CA MET A 59 0.27 3.82 11.06
C MET A 59 0.30 2.44 11.71
N VAL A 60 1.04 2.30 12.81
CA VAL A 60 1.13 1.02 13.55
C VAL A 60 -0.24 0.63 14.10
N ALA A 61 -0.99 1.59 14.64
CA ALA A 61 -2.34 1.33 15.14
C ALA A 61 -3.31 0.87 14.04
N ALA A 62 -3.10 1.32 12.80
CA ALA A 62 -3.95 0.95 11.67
C ALA A 62 -3.56 -0.38 11.01
N ARG A 63 -2.41 -0.97 11.35
CA ARG A 63 -1.91 -2.19 10.70
C ARG A 63 -2.92 -3.34 10.65
N PRO A 64 -3.65 -3.68 11.72
CA PRO A 64 -4.63 -4.75 11.63
C PRO A 64 -5.69 -4.52 10.55
N LEU A 65 -6.14 -3.27 10.38
CA LEU A 65 -7.12 -2.92 9.35
C LEU A 65 -6.49 -2.97 7.96
N MET A 66 -5.23 -2.53 7.82
CA MET A 66 -4.52 -2.61 6.55
C MET A 66 -4.29 -4.06 6.11
N ILE A 67 -3.96 -4.94 7.05
CA ILE A 67 -3.80 -6.37 6.77
C ILE A 67 -5.12 -6.97 6.30
N GLY A 68 -6.23 -6.61 6.94
CA GLY A 68 -7.56 -7.06 6.53
C GLY A 68 -7.92 -6.63 5.11
N GLN A 69 -7.57 -5.40 4.74
CA GLN A 69 -7.76 -4.91 3.37
C GLN A 69 -6.88 -5.66 2.37
N LEU A 70 -5.63 -5.90 2.73
CA LEU A 70 -4.70 -6.65 1.90
C LEU A 70 -5.18 -8.09 1.67
N ASP A 71 -5.75 -8.73 2.69
CA ASP A 71 -6.24 -10.10 2.58
C ASP A 71 -7.30 -10.24 1.48
N GLN A 72 -8.09 -9.19 1.22
CA GLN A 72 -9.06 -9.20 0.14
C GLN A 72 -8.42 -9.20 -1.25
N MET A 73 -7.17 -8.75 -1.35
CA MET A 73 -6.45 -8.62 -2.62
C MET A 73 -5.42 -9.71 -2.86
N ARG A 74 -5.09 -10.52 -1.86
CA ARG A 74 -3.99 -11.51 -1.96
C ARG A 74 -4.15 -12.45 -3.14
N GLY A 75 -5.38 -12.86 -3.45
CA GLY A 75 -5.65 -13.75 -4.59
C GLY A 75 -5.36 -13.13 -5.95
N LEU A 76 -5.23 -11.80 -6.03
CA LEU A 76 -4.92 -11.08 -7.26
C LEU A 76 -3.42 -10.83 -7.43
N LEU A 77 -2.60 -11.14 -6.42
CA LEU A 77 -1.18 -10.80 -6.38
C LEU A 77 -0.30 -12.01 -6.63
N GLU A 78 0.81 -11.80 -7.33
CA GLU A 78 1.84 -12.80 -7.55
C GLU A 78 2.84 -12.84 -6.40
N ASP A 79 3.41 -14.01 -6.15
CA ASP A 79 4.56 -14.13 -5.26
C ASP A 79 5.74 -13.37 -5.87
N LEU A 80 6.39 -12.53 -5.07
CA LEU A 80 7.52 -11.72 -5.52
C LEU A 80 8.84 -12.48 -5.55
N GLY A 81 8.85 -13.73 -5.04
CA GLY A 81 10.03 -14.56 -4.98
C GLY A 81 10.94 -14.24 -3.78
N GLY A 82 11.97 -15.05 -3.59
CA GLY A 82 12.95 -14.82 -2.53
C GLY A 82 12.40 -14.85 -1.10
N GLY A 83 11.27 -15.51 -0.89
CA GLY A 83 10.64 -15.59 0.43
C GLY A 83 9.87 -14.33 0.84
N ARG A 84 9.70 -13.35 -0.06
CA ARG A 84 9.02 -12.09 0.23
C ARG A 84 7.49 -12.20 0.33
N GLY A 85 6.91 -13.28 -0.22
CA GLY A 85 5.47 -13.41 -0.33
C GLY A 85 4.90 -12.53 -1.43
N VAL A 86 3.68 -12.02 -1.25
CA VAL A 86 2.98 -11.24 -2.28
C VAL A 86 3.14 -9.73 -2.11
N THR A 87 3.76 -9.27 -1.03
CA THR A 87 4.01 -7.85 -0.79
C THR A 87 5.42 -7.63 -0.28
N GLU A 88 5.97 -6.46 -0.60
CA GLU A 88 7.26 -6.00 -0.06
C GLU A 88 7.03 -4.64 0.56
N PRO A 89 6.79 -4.58 1.89
CA PRO A 89 6.46 -3.33 2.58
C PRO A 89 7.69 -2.67 3.16
N TYR A 90 7.68 -1.34 3.12
CA TYR A 90 8.64 -0.48 3.81
C TYR A 90 7.88 0.63 4.52
N SER A 91 8.33 1.02 5.68
CA SER A 91 7.72 2.11 6.43
C SER A 91 8.77 2.85 7.24
N GLY A 92 8.55 4.13 7.45
CA GLY A 92 9.47 4.96 8.23
C GLY A 92 8.93 6.35 8.45
N THR A 93 9.65 7.09 9.28
CA THR A 93 9.38 8.49 9.56
C THR A 93 10.05 9.35 8.49
N VAL A 94 9.36 10.39 8.03
CA VAL A 94 9.95 11.35 7.10
C VAL A 94 11.03 12.14 7.83
N VAL A 95 12.27 12.04 7.37
CA VAL A 95 13.41 12.70 7.99
C VAL A 95 13.95 13.87 7.17
N SER A 96 13.47 14.03 5.94
CA SER A 96 13.81 15.15 5.07
C SER A 96 12.68 15.36 4.07
N GLU A 97 12.29 16.60 3.87
CA GLU A 97 11.24 16.96 2.93
C GLU A 97 11.61 18.26 2.23
N ALA A 98 11.34 18.32 0.94
CA ALA A 98 11.54 19.54 0.15
C ALA A 98 10.31 19.78 -0.73
N SER A 99 9.96 21.05 -0.90
CA SER A 99 8.93 21.50 -1.82
C SER A 99 9.54 22.46 -2.82
N PHE A 100 9.11 22.39 -4.06
CA PHE A 100 9.68 23.22 -5.15
C PHE A 100 8.62 24.07 -5.82
#